data_bcf90c3fc2099a357bc36487ae6cca6f
#
_entry.id   bcf90c3fc2099a357bc36487ae6cca6f
#
_cell.length_a   1.000
_cell.length_b   1.000
_cell.length_c   1.000
_cell.angle_alpha   90.00
_cell.angle_beta   90.00
_cell.angle_gamma   90.00
#
_symmetry.space_group_name_H-M   'P 1'
#
loop_
_entity.id
_entity.type
_entity.pdbx_description
1 polymer ?
#
loop_
_entity_poly.entity_id
_entity_poly.type
_entity_poly.pdbx_seq_one_letter_code
_entity_poly.pdbx_strand_id
1 'polypeptide(L)'
;MEVLAVFDEKNYDDTTKVYEKYNVRGVIFRDGKIAMQCSTDGEYKMPGGGMEKGESFLETLVREIREETGLTVLKESVCELGEILEMRRDIFDPSCKYICHSYFYYCKVGEKQEKLHLTPSEVAKGYYLKWEQPETVYNTNIRIEKDPWIIRDTAFVKMILDGKVKLPE
;
A
#
# COMPACT_ATOMS: atom_id res chain seq x y z
N MET A 1 -12.15 2.65 11.31
CA MET A 1 -11.04 3.43 10.72
C MET A 1 -11.61 4.59 9.91
N GLU A 2 -11.02 5.76 9.97
CA GLU A 2 -11.46 6.94 9.23
C GLU A 2 -11.20 6.78 7.73
N VAL A 3 -12.17 7.17 6.87
CA VAL A 3 -11.99 7.23 5.43
C VAL A 3 -11.32 8.55 5.06
N LEU A 4 -10.08 8.50 4.64
CA LEU A 4 -9.25 9.68 4.30
C LEU A 4 -9.56 10.21 2.90
N ALA A 5 -9.87 9.32 1.96
CA ALA A 5 -10.23 9.66 0.58
C ALA A 5 -11.09 8.57 -0.06
N VAL A 6 -11.89 9.00 -1.04
CA VAL A 6 -12.66 8.11 -1.92
C VAL A 6 -12.26 8.42 -3.36
N PHE A 7 -11.72 7.42 -4.06
CA PHE A 7 -11.41 7.49 -5.48
C PHE A 7 -12.49 6.75 -6.26
N ASP A 8 -13.47 7.50 -6.74
CA ASP A 8 -14.61 6.95 -7.47
C ASP A 8 -14.55 7.41 -8.93
N GLU A 9 -14.19 6.49 -9.83
CA GLU A 9 -14.08 6.77 -11.27
C GLU A 9 -15.46 6.83 -11.97
N LYS A 10 -16.53 6.37 -11.34
CA LYS A 10 -17.92 6.36 -11.86
C LYS A 10 -18.03 5.79 -13.28
N ASN A 11 -17.22 4.77 -13.58
CA ASN A 11 -17.11 4.14 -14.91
C ASN A 11 -17.64 2.70 -14.96
N TYR A 12 -18.54 2.34 -14.02
CA TYR A 12 -18.96 0.96 -13.79
C TYR A 12 -20.49 0.73 -13.84
N ASP A 13 -21.26 1.67 -14.41
CA ASP A 13 -22.74 1.61 -14.40
C ASP A 13 -23.31 0.40 -15.14
N ASP A 14 -22.60 -0.10 -16.17
CA ASP A 14 -22.99 -1.25 -16.99
C ASP A 14 -22.34 -2.58 -16.54
N THR A 15 -21.70 -2.61 -15.38
CA THR A 15 -21.11 -3.83 -14.83
C THR A 15 -22.17 -4.75 -14.23
N THR A 16 -21.95 -6.07 -14.37
CA THR A 16 -22.88 -7.12 -13.90
C THR A 16 -22.40 -7.87 -12.68
N LYS A 17 -21.12 -7.65 -12.30
CA LYS A 17 -20.47 -8.29 -11.16
C LYS A 17 -19.85 -7.24 -10.24
N VAL A 18 -19.63 -7.62 -9.00
CA VAL A 18 -18.88 -6.82 -8.02
C VAL A 18 -17.76 -7.68 -7.45
N TYR A 19 -16.57 -7.12 -7.43
CA TYR A 19 -15.42 -7.68 -6.72
C TYR A 19 -14.94 -6.70 -5.67
N GLU A 20 -15.06 -7.08 -4.40
CA GLU A 20 -14.66 -6.28 -3.25
C GLU A 20 -13.42 -6.87 -2.61
N LYS A 21 -12.41 -6.03 -2.42
CA LYS A 21 -11.10 -6.42 -1.90
C LYS A 21 -10.71 -5.58 -0.69
N TYR A 22 -10.09 -6.23 0.28
CA TYR A 22 -9.55 -5.63 1.49
C TYR A 22 -8.03 -5.77 1.47
N ASN A 23 -7.34 -4.65 1.47
CA ASN A 23 -5.88 -4.56 1.49
C ASN A 23 -5.39 -3.89 2.76
N VAL A 24 -4.21 -4.28 3.20
CA VAL A 24 -3.49 -3.65 4.29
C VAL A 24 -2.19 -3.07 3.75
N ARG A 25 -1.83 -1.85 4.18
CA ARG A 25 -0.59 -1.15 3.80
C ARG A 25 0.19 -0.75 5.03
N GLY A 26 1.48 -1.08 5.04
CA GLY A 26 2.39 -0.73 6.13
C GLY A 26 3.09 0.62 5.88
N VAL A 27 2.95 1.53 6.84
CA VAL A 27 3.61 2.83 6.86
C VAL A 27 4.73 2.76 7.91
N ILE A 28 5.96 2.64 7.44
CA ILE A 28 7.13 2.33 8.28
C ILE A 28 8.16 3.43 8.10
N PHE A 29 8.55 4.08 9.18
CA PHE A 29 9.56 5.13 9.16
C PHE A 29 10.80 4.74 9.96
N ARG A 30 11.96 5.14 9.46
CA ARG A 30 13.26 5.04 10.14
C ARG A 30 14.12 6.23 9.70
N ASP A 31 14.64 6.99 10.65
CA ASP A 31 15.52 8.14 10.40
C ASP A 31 14.95 9.14 9.36
N GLY A 32 13.63 9.42 9.45
CA GLY A 32 12.91 10.33 8.54
C GLY A 32 12.63 9.76 7.15
N LYS A 33 13.02 8.52 6.87
CA LYS A 33 12.75 7.84 5.61
C LYS A 33 11.61 6.84 5.75
N ILE A 34 10.80 6.71 4.70
CA ILE A 34 9.73 5.71 4.60
C ILE A 34 10.24 4.46 3.87
N ALA A 35 9.83 3.28 4.36
CA ALA A 35 10.09 2.01 3.69
C ALA A 35 9.13 1.83 2.51
N MET A 36 9.66 1.70 1.31
CA MET A 36 8.90 1.47 0.09
C MET A 36 9.45 0.26 -0.66
N GLN A 37 8.61 -0.38 -1.45
CA GLN A 37 9.05 -1.27 -2.51
C GLN A 37 9.36 -0.41 -3.76
N CYS A 38 10.55 -0.55 -4.31
CA CYS A 38 10.95 0.13 -5.53
C CYS A 38 11.12 -0.90 -6.66
N SER A 39 10.48 -0.65 -7.81
CA SER A 39 10.63 -1.51 -8.99
C SER A 39 11.82 -1.12 -9.85
N THR A 40 12.16 -1.95 -10.84
CA THR A 40 13.18 -1.62 -11.86
C THR A 40 12.79 -0.40 -12.70
N ASP A 41 11.49 -0.10 -12.84
CA ASP A 41 11.00 1.10 -13.53
C ASP A 41 11.10 2.37 -12.68
N GLY A 42 11.48 2.23 -11.41
CA GLY A 42 11.71 3.34 -10.48
C GLY A 42 10.47 3.78 -9.69
N GLU A 43 9.32 3.16 -9.90
CA GLU A 43 8.11 3.44 -9.14
C GLU A 43 8.22 2.91 -7.70
N TYR A 44 7.59 3.63 -6.78
CA TYR A 44 7.49 3.24 -5.38
C TYR A 44 6.08 2.77 -5.04
N LYS A 45 5.99 1.63 -4.36
CA LYS A 45 4.75 1.05 -3.84
C LYS A 45 4.87 0.88 -2.33
N MET A 46 3.80 1.17 -1.59
CA MET A 46 3.76 0.86 -0.17
C MET A 46 3.72 -0.66 0.05
N PRO A 47 4.52 -1.18 1.00
CA PRO A 47 4.48 -2.60 1.30
C PRO A 47 3.14 -2.99 1.91
N GLY A 48 2.64 -4.15 1.50
CA GLY A 48 1.36 -4.68 1.93
C GLY A 48 0.55 -5.27 0.79
N GLY A 49 -0.49 -5.99 1.12
CA GLY A 49 -1.30 -6.72 0.15
C GLY A 49 -2.69 -7.08 0.64
N GLY A 50 -3.31 -8.00 -0.07
CA GLY A 50 -4.66 -8.45 0.19
C GLY A 50 -4.75 -9.38 1.38
N MET A 51 -5.87 -9.27 2.12
CA MET A 51 -6.20 -10.22 3.17
C MET A 51 -6.48 -11.60 2.58
N GLU A 52 -5.93 -12.62 3.22
CA GLU A 52 -6.28 -14.01 2.95
C GLU A 52 -7.47 -14.45 3.81
N LYS A 53 -8.12 -15.55 3.39
CA LYS A 53 -9.28 -16.07 4.11
C LYS A 53 -8.94 -16.43 5.55
N GLY A 54 -9.62 -15.78 6.49
CA GLY A 54 -9.46 -16.02 7.92
C GLY A 54 -8.38 -15.18 8.61
N GLU A 55 -7.65 -14.36 7.87
CA GLU A 55 -6.69 -13.41 8.45
C GLU A 55 -7.40 -12.19 9.06
N SER A 56 -6.86 -11.71 10.15
CA SER A 56 -7.09 -10.35 10.65
C SER A 56 -6.22 -9.33 9.90
N PHE A 57 -6.54 -8.04 10.01
CA PHE A 57 -5.71 -6.98 9.45
C PHE A 57 -4.28 -7.01 9.99
N LEU A 58 -4.10 -7.31 11.28
CA LEU A 58 -2.78 -7.41 11.90
C LEU A 58 -1.96 -8.59 11.34
N GLU A 59 -2.59 -9.75 11.15
CA GLU A 59 -1.92 -10.92 10.57
C GLU A 59 -1.52 -10.66 9.13
N THR A 60 -2.41 -10.06 8.33
CA THR A 60 -2.10 -9.63 6.95
C THR A 60 -0.92 -8.65 6.93
N LEU A 61 -0.94 -7.62 7.79
CA LEU A 61 0.15 -6.64 7.87
C LEU A 61 1.49 -7.31 8.18
N VAL A 62 1.52 -8.17 9.18
CA VAL A 62 2.75 -8.87 9.60
C VAL A 62 3.28 -9.77 8.49
N ARG A 63 2.41 -10.53 7.84
CA ARG A 63 2.77 -11.43 6.74
C ARG A 63 3.31 -10.67 5.54
N GLU A 64 2.56 -9.69 5.04
CA GLU A 64 2.92 -8.92 3.85
C GLU A 64 4.22 -8.12 4.04
N ILE A 65 4.38 -7.45 5.19
CA ILE A 65 5.62 -6.71 5.47
C ILE A 65 6.81 -7.65 5.48
N ARG A 66 6.69 -8.84 6.07
CA ARG A 66 7.76 -9.82 6.08
C ARG A 66 8.08 -10.35 4.68
N GLU A 67 7.07 -10.69 3.89
CA GLU A 67 7.23 -11.24 2.53
C GLU A 67 7.87 -10.23 1.58
N GLU A 68 7.38 -8.99 1.58
CA GLU A 68 7.77 -7.96 0.62
C GLU A 68 9.02 -7.17 1.04
N THR A 69 9.33 -7.08 2.32
CA THR A 69 10.44 -6.25 2.82
C THR A 69 11.49 -7.03 3.61
N GLY A 70 11.17 -8.22 4.09
CA GLY A 70 12.00 -8.98 5.01
C GLY A 70 12.05 -8.43 6.44
N LEU A 71 11.26 -7.40 6.75
CA LEU A 71 11.21 -6.77 8.07
C LEU A 71 10.19 -7.45 8.99
N THR A 72 10.46 -7.44 10.29
CA THR A 72 9.57 -7.99 11.31
C THR A 72 8.83 -6.86 12.02
N VAL A 73 7.50 -6.85 11.91
CA VAL A 73 6.64 -5.87 12.56
C VAL A 73 6.66 -6.06 14.09
N LEU A 74 6.84 -4.96 14.82
CA LEU A 74 6.66 -4.90 16.27
C LEU A 74 5.15 -4.66 16.52
N LYS A 75 4.42 -5.73 16.83
CA LYS A 75 2.94 -5.74 16.86
C LYS A 75 2.33 -4.70 17.80
N GLU A 76 2.99 -4.44 18.93
CA GLU A 76 2.59 -3.46 19.95
C GLU A 76 2.69 -2.00 19.45
N SER A 77 3.39 -1.76 18.36
CA SER A 77 3.55 -0.42 17.77
C SER A 77 2.52 -0.11 16.69
N VAL A 78 1.67 -1.06 16.33
CA VAL A 78 0.73 -0.90 15.21
C VAL A 78 -0.36 0.09 15.56
N CYS A 79 -0.51 1.11 14.71
CA CYS A 79 -1.53 2.15 14.82
C CYS A 79 -2.30 2.31 13.52
N GLU A 80 -3.62 2.48 13.60
CA GLU A 80 -4.46 2.83 12.45
C GLU A 80 -4.19 4.27 12.01
N LEU A 81 -4.03 4.48 10.71
CA LEU A 81 -3.88 5.81 10.12
C LEU A 81 -5.10 6.24 9.32
N GLY A 82 -5.76 5.33 8.64
CA GLY A 82 -6.96 5.60 7.87
C GLY A 82 -7.12 4.68 6.66
N GLU A 83 -8.20 4.91 5.93
CA GLU A 83 -8.61 4.13 4.76
C GLU A 83 -8.67 5.00 3.50
N ILE A 84 -8.22 4.46 2.37
CA ILE A 84 -8.57 4.96 1.04
C ILE A 84 -9.47 3.93 0.38
N LEU A 85 -10.66 4.39 -0.04
CA LEU A 85 -11.64 3.59 -0.77
C LEU A 85 -11.54 3.88 -2.26
N GLU A 86 -11.38 2.84 -3.07
CA GLU A 86 -11.35 2.92 -4.53
C GLU A 86 -12.58 2.22 -5.10
N MET A 87 -13.26 2.86 -6.04
CA MET A 87 -14.37 2.29 -6.82
C MET A 87 -14.15 2.59 -8.30
N ARG A 88 -14.10 1.56 -9.11
CA ARG A 88 -13.88 1.66 -10.55
C ARG A 88 -14.32 0.40 -11.28
N ARG A 89 -14.32 0.45 -12.60
CA ARG A 89 -14.33 -0.78 -13.41
C ARG A 89 -13.04 -1.55 -13.19
N ASP A 90 -13.14 -2.85 -13.07
CA ASP A 90 -11.96 -3.70 -12.95
C ASP A 90 -11.12 -3.63 -14.24
N ILE A 91 -9.81 -3.48 -14.10
CA ILE A 91 -8.89 -3.41 -15.22
C ILE A 91 -8.60 -4.78 -15.85
N PHE A 92 -8.88 -5.87 -15.13
CA PHE A 92 -8.70 -7.25 -15.59
C PHE A 92 -10.00 -7.91 -16.05
N ASP A 93 -11.16 -7.51 -15.48
CA ASP A 93 -12.50 -7.97 -15.88
C ASP A 93 -13.43 -6.77 -16.07
N PRO A 94 -13.60 -6.25 -17.31
CA PRO A 94 -14.43 -5.09 -17.57
C PRO A 94 -15.92 -5.26 -17.23
N SER A 95 -16.40 -6.49 -17.03
CA SER A 95 -17.76 -6.76 -16.57
C SER A 95 -17.95 -6.57 -15.07
N CYS A 96 -16.90 -6.28 -14.35
CA CYS A 96 -16.85 -6.21 -12.89
C CYS A 96 -16.66 -4.78 -12.38
N LYS A 97 -17.45 -4.37 -11.38
CA LYS A 97 -17.14 -3.24 -10.51
C LYS A 97 -16.13 -3.70 -9.47
N TYR A 98 -15.00 -3.03 -9.42
CA TYR A 98 -13.96 -3.25 -8.42
C TYR A 98 -14.11 -2.25 -7.28
N ILE A 99 -14.20 -2.75 -6.05
CA ILE A 99 -14.20 -1.96 -4.82
C ILE A 99 -12.99 -2.40 -4.01
N CYS A 100 -12.13 -1.47 -3.66
CA CYS A 100 -10.93 -1.78 -2.89
C CYS A 100 -10.84 -0.89 -1.64
N HIS A 101 -10.85 -1.55 -0.49
CA HIS A 101 -10.58 -0.95 0.81
C HIS A 101 -9.09 -1.09 1.11
N SER A 102 -8.38 0.02 1.18
CA SER A 102 -6.95 0.03 1.52
C SER A 102 -6.76 0.67 2.88
N TYR A 103 -6.43 -0.16 3.87
CA TYR A 103 -6.22 0.23 5.26
C TYR A 103 -4.74 0.48 5.53
N PHE A 104 -4.41 1.68 5.95
CA PHE A 104 -3.04 2.11 6.23
C PHE A 104 -2.76 2.03 7.72
N TYR A 105 -1.69 1.33 8.06
CA TYR A 105 -1.23 1.14 9.44
C TYR A 105 0.21 1.62 9.58
N TYR A 106 0.44 2.48 10.57
CA TYR A 106 1.80 2.73 11.03
C TYR A 106 2.29 1.54 11.84
N CYS A 107 3.56 1.18 11.68
CA CYS A 107 4.21 0.23 12.55
C CYS A 107 5.72 0.47 12.62
N LYS A 108 6.31 0.11 13.76
CA LYS A 108 7.76 -0.03 13.94
C LYS A 108 8.18 -1.45 13.55
N VAL A 109 9.42 -1.59 13.13
CA VAL A 109 9.99 -2.87 12.71
C VAL A 109 11.34 -3.11 13.37
N GLY A 110 11.72 -4.38 13.50
CA GLY A 110 13.04 -4.79 13.96
C GLY A 110 14.15 -4.35 12.97
N GLU A 111 15.38 -4.37 13.44
CA GLU A 111 16.55 -3.94 12.64
C GLU A 111 16.95 -4.95 11.57
N LYS A 112 16.72 -6.23 11.84
CA LYS A 112 17.13 -7.32 10.95
C LYS A 112 16.22 -7.40 9.74
N GLN A 113 16.82 -7.47 8.56
CA GLN A 113 16.12 -7.78 7.31
C GLN A 113 16.36 -9.25 6.96
N GLU A 114 15.28 -10.00 6.76
CA GLU A 114 15.30 -11.38 6.30
C GLU A 114 15.16 -11.46 4.78
N LYS A 115 15.22 -12.66 4.22
CA LYS A 115 15.00 -12.90 2.79
C LYS A 115 13.57 -12.55 2.39
N LEU A 116 13.42 -11.94 1.20
CA LEU A 116 12.12 -11.64 0.59
C LEU A 116 11.43 -12.92 0.10
N HIS A 117 10.09 -12.89 0.13
CA HIS A 117 9.23 -13.96 -0.40
C HIS A 117 8.21 -13.36 -1.37
N LEU A 118 8.70 -12.83 -2.50
CA LEU A 118 7.90 -12.13 -3.50
C LEU A 118 7.12 -13.11 -4.38
N THR A 119 5.94 -12.65 -4.82
CA THR A 119 5.17 -13.33 -5.86
C THR A 119 5.89 -13.28 -7.22
N PRO A 120 5.58 -14.16 -8.18
CA PRO A 120 6.20 -14.15 -9.52
C PRO A 120 6.09 -12.79 -10.22
N SER A 121 4.96 -12.10 -10.09
CA SER A 121 4.75 -10.77 -10.68
C SER A 121 5.61 -9.69 -10.03
N GLU A 122 5.82 -9.74 -8.73
CA GLU A 122 6.70 -8.84 -8.00
C GLU A 122 8.18 -9.07 -8.34
N VAL A 123 8.58 -10.34 -8.48
CA VAL A 123 9.92 -10.70 -8.96
C VAL A 123 10.15 -10.16 -10.38
N ALA A 124 9.16 -10.30 -11.27
CA ALA A 124 9.24 -9.80 -12.63
C ALA A 124 9.36 -8.27 -12.71
N LYS A 125 8.72 -7.55 -11.78
CA LYS A 125 8.85 -6.09 -11.63
C LYS A 125 10.17 -5.69 -10.95
N GLY A 126 10.91 -6.63 -10.38
CA GLY A 126 12.18 -6.40 -9.70
C GLY A 126 12.04 -5.60 -8.41
N TYR A 127 10.93 -5.75 -7.69
CA TYR A 127 10.71 -5.03 -6.43
C TYR A 127 11.77 -5.38 -5.38
N TYR A 128 12.23 -4.35 -4.67
CA TYR A 128 13.12 -4.45 -3.53
C TYR A 128 12.78 -3.38 -2.49
N LEU A 129 13.13 -3.62 -1.23
CA LEU A 129 12.98 -2.64 -0.16
C LEU A 129 13.94 -1.46 -0.38
N LYS A 130 13.40 -0.25 -0.36
CA LYS A 130 14.17 0.99 -0.36
C LYS A 130 13.64 1.96 0.70
N TRP A 131 14.54 2.48 1.51
CA TRP A 131 14.27 3.57 2.45
C TRP A 131 14.48 4.90 1.73
N GLU A 132 13.42 5.68 1.59
CA GLU A 132 13.48 6.91 0.80
C GLU A 132 12.79 8.07 1.51
N GLN A 133 13.17 9.31 1.17
CA GLN A 133 12.46 10.49 1.63
C GLN A 133 11.04 10.53 1.04
N PRO A 134 10.01 10.83 1.85
CA PRO A 134 8.64 10.90 1.35
C PRO A 134 8.47 11.86 0.16
N GLU A 135 9.17 13.00 0.16
CA GLU A 135 9.16 13.97 -0.94
C GLU A 135 9.71 13.35 -2.24
N THR A 136 10.79 12.55 -2.13
CA THR A 136 11.37 11.85 -3.29
C THR A 136 10.41 10.81 -3.85
N VAL A 137 9.76 10.03 -2.97
CA VAL A 137 8.72 9.07 -3.36
C VAL A 137 7.61 9.77 -4.15
N TYR A 138 7.06 10.84 -3.59
CA TYR A 138 5.99 11.62 -4.22
C TYR A 138 6.43 12.18 -5.58
N ASN A 139 7.54 12.91 -5.62
CA ASN A 139 8.04 13.57 -6.84
C ASN A 139 8.43 12.59 -7.94
N THR A 140 8.86 11.38 -7.59
CA THR A 140 9.16 10.33 -8.56
C THR A 140 7.87 9.74 -9.11
N ASN A 141 6.97 9.32 -8.26
CA ASN A 141 5.74 8.64 -8.66
C ASN A 141 4.83 9.52 -9.51
N ILE A 142 4.63 10.80 -9.19
CA ILE A 142 3.75 11.70 -9.98
C ILE A 142 4.19 11.84 -11.45
N ARG A 143 5.43 11.49 -11.79
CA ARG A 143 5.97 11.55 -13.16
C ARG A 143 5.74 10.26 -13.93
N ILE A 144 5.58 9.13 -13.23
CA ILE A 144 5.57 7.79 -13.83
C ILE A 144 4.35 6.95 -13.44
N GLU A 145 3.51 7.44 -12.51
CA GLU A 145 2.34 6.71 -12.05
C GLU A 145 1.34 6.42 -13.18
N LYS A 146 0.95 5.17 -13.30
CA LYS A 146 -0.04 4.68 -14.27
C LYS A 146 -1.06 3.78 -13.61
N ASP A 147 -0.60 2.97 -12.68
CA ASP A 147 -1.40 1.95 -12.04
C ASP A 147 -2.19 2.54 -10.86
N PRO A 148 -3.47 2.15 -10.68
CA PRO A 148 -4.31 2.67 -9.60
C PRO A 148 -3.70 2.52 -8.20
N TRP A 149 -3.00 1.43 -7.94
CA TRP A 149 -2.34 1.19 -6.64
C TRP A 149 -1.15 2.13 -6.40
N ILE A 150 -0.42 2.53 -7.44
CA ILE A 150 0.65 3.54 -7.33
C ILE A 150 0.05 4.93 -7.09
N ILE A 151 -1.01 5.28 -7.82
CA ILE A 151 -1.75 6.56 -7.65
C ILE A 151 -2.27 6.67 -6.21
N ARG A 152 -2.89 5.61 -5.68
CA ARG A 152 -3.38 5.55 -4.30
C ARG A 152 -2.26 5.74 -3.28
N ASP A 153 -1.18 4.98 -3.40
CA ASP A 153 -0.05 5.03 -2.46
C ASP A 153 0.64 6.41 -2.51
N THR A 154 0.77 6.99 -3.71
CA THR A 154 1.31 8.34 -3.91
C THR A 154 0.42 9.41 -3.25
N ALA A 155 -0.90 9.29 -3.38
CA ALA A 155 -1.84 10.18 -2.71
C ALA A 155 -1.73 10.08 -1.18
N PHE A 156 -1.55 8.88 -0.64
CA PHE A 156 -1.35 8.71 0.80
C PHE A 156 -0.05 9.36 1.29
N VAL A 157 1.06 9.18 0.56
CA VAL A 157 2.34 9.87 0.86
C VAL A 157 2.13 11.40 0.85
N LYS A 158 1.37 11.92 -0.11
CA LYS A 158 1.02 13.36 -0.15
C LYS A 158 0.25 13.81 1.08
N MET A 159 -0.67 12.99 1.59
CA MET A 159 -1.40 13.31 2.83
C MET A 159 -0.48 13.40 4.05
N ILE A 160 0.57 12.55 4.11
CA ILE A 160 1.60 12.64 5.15
C ILE A 160 2.37 13.97 5.01
N LEU A 161 2.84 14.30 3.80
CA LEU A 161 3.59 15.52 3.52
C LEU A 161 2.80 16.79 3.83
N ASP A 162 1.48 16.78 3.60
CA ASP A 162 0.58 17.90 3.87
C ASP A 162 0.14 17.97 5.35
N GLY A 163 0.59 17.03 6.19
CA GLY A 163 0.20 16.96 7.60
C GLY A 163 -1.27 16.57 7.85
N LYS A 164 -1.96 16.05 6.83
CA LYS A 164 -3.34 15.53 6.94
C LYS A 164 -3.36 14.20 7.68
N VAL A 165 -2.35 13.37 7.49
CA VAL A 165 -2.12 12.15 8.25
C VAL A 165 -0.98 12.40 9.21
N LYS A 166 -1.25 12.26 10.52
CA LYS A 166 -0.26 12.41 11.57
C LYS A 166 0.29 11.04 11.92
N LEU A 167 1.60 10.92 11.89
CA LEU A 167 2.29 9.71 12.33
C LEU A 167 2.43 9.71 13.86
N PRO A 168 2.36 8.56 14.53
CA PRO A 168 2.70 8.44 15.94
C PRO A 168 4.15 8.88 16.20
N GLU A 169 4.40 9.43 17.40
CA GLU A 169 5.74 9.84 17.86
C GLU A 169 6.66 8.64 18.12
#